data_b00856512074ee010f4e101a4d035500
#
_entry.id   b00856512074ee010f4e101a4d035500
#
_cell.length_a   1.000
_cell.length_b   1.000
_cell.length_c   1.000
_cell.angle_alpha   90.00
_cell.angle_beta   90.00
_cell.angle_gamma   90.00
#
_symmetry.space_group_name_H-M   'P 1'
#
loop_
_entity.id
_entity.type
_entity.pdbx_description
1 polymer ?
#
loop_
_entity_poly.entity_id
_entity_poly.type
_entity_poly.pdbx_seq_one_letter_code
_entity_poly.pdbx_strand_id
1 'polypeptide(L)'
;LLNGDKDGSVEDMKKSLELNYEAGKIYAMVANILLGQSRAANEAGDSVTGKAKQEEAVNFLHEGHKLYPDDNYMLVELINYYLMGDTPAKAEEFLDAAIKQEPNKAEYYRAKGSLYEKLNQPEKAEAMYIKTLELNPNDFFAQYNLGNIHLNRVIEDHKVVQDIVDAKEYNAALDKVMEKYEAVIPYFEKALELNPNDKNTLTTLKELYFRLRTKNKVYQEKYDKTMEALNSL
;
A
#
# COMPACT_ATOMS: atom_id res chain seq x y z
N LEU A 1 3.77 -26.76 -18.52
CA LEU A 1 3.63 -26.46 -17.06
C LEU A 1 3.42 -27.72 -16.19
N LEU A 2 3.30 -28.93 -16.77
CA LEU A 2 2.94 -30.13 -16.01
C LEU A 2 4.11 -30.91 -15.38
N ASN A 3 5.37 -30.55 -15.68
CA ASN A 3 6.52 -31.37 -15.26
C ASN A 3 7.50 -30.69 -14.27
N GLY A 4 7.18 -29.56 -13.72
CA GLY A 4 8.04 -28.89 -12.71
C GLY A 4 9.36 -28.31 -13.27
N ASP A 5 9.63 -28.44 -14.55
CA ASP A 5 10.78 -27.82 -15.23
C ASP A 5 10.45 -26.35 -15.55
N LYS A 6 10.81 -25.48 -14.61
CA LYS A 6 10.59 -24.05 -14.74
C LYS A 6 11.53 -23.36 -15.74
N ASP A 7 12.70 -23.93 -15.97
CA ASP A 7 13.68 -23.37 -16.92
C ASP A 7 13.28 -23.69 -18.36
N GLY A 8 12.88 -24.93 -18.65
CA GLY A 8 12.34 -25.31 -19.95
C GLY A 8 11.06 -24.54 -20.30
N SER A 9 10.20 -24.27 -19.32
CA SER A 9 8.98 -23.49 -19.53
C SER A 9 9.24 -22.02 -19.88
N VAL A 10 10.30 -21.41 -19.33
CA VAL A 10 10.71 -20.04 -19.67
C VAL A 10 11.20 -19.95 -21.11
N GLU A 11 12.03 -20.89 -21.55
CA GLU A 11 12.52 -20.91 -22.94
C GLU A 11 11.41 -21.16 -23.95
N ASP A 12 10.45 -22.02 -23.65
CA ASP A 12 9.30 -22.27 -24.53
C ASP A 12 8.38 -21.05 -24.61
N MET A 13 8.19 -20.33 -23.49
CA MET A 13 7.44 -19.08 -23.48
C MET A 13 8.14 -17.99 -24.30
N LYS A 14 9.46 -17.85 -24.18
CA LYS A 14 10.25 -16.90 -24.97
C LYS A 14 10.13 -17.20 -26.49
N LYS A 15 10.16 -18.46 -26.89
CA LYS A 15 9.91 -18.86 -28.28
C LYS A 15 8.49 -18.51 -28.76
N SER A 16 7.50 -18.58 -27.88
CA SER A 16 6.13 -18.26 -28.25
C SER A 16 5.90 -16.76 -28.53
N LEU A 17 6.81 -15.86 -28.07
CA LEU A 17 6.80 -14.44 -28.41
C LEU A 17 6.97 -14.19 -29.91
N GLU A 18 7.65 -15.10 -30.64
CA GLU A 18 7.81 -15.04 -32.09
C GLU A 18 6.45 -15.09 -32.82
N LEU A 19 5.44 -15.69 -32.19
CA LEU A 19 4.08 -15.79 -32.71
C LEU A 19 3.22 -14.54 -32.43
N ASN A 20 3.74 -13.58 -31.68
CA ASN A 20 3.10 -12.31 -31.31
C ASN A 20 1.67 -12.43 -30.71
N TYR A 21 1.34 -13.60 -30.13
CA TYR A 21 0.05 -13.84 -29.49
C TYR A 21 0.16 -13.57 -27.98
N GLU A 22 -0.69 -12.68 -27.46
CA GLU A 22 -0.66 -12.25 -26.04
C GLU A 22 0.75 -11.92 -25.52
N ALA A 23 1.58 -11.28 -26.33
CA ALA A 23 2.99 -11.08 -26.05
C ALA A 23 3.22 -10.38 -24.70
N GLY A 24 2.45 -9.36 -24.37
CA GLY A 24 2.56 -8.66 -23.09
C GLY A 24 2.34 -9.57 -21.88
N LYS A 25 1.33 -10.42 -21.95
CA LYS A 25 1.08 -11.42 -20.90
C LYS A 25 2.23 -12.43 -20.77
N ILE A 26 2.83 -12.83 -21.89
CA ILE A 26 3.99 -13.74 -21.88
C ILE A 26 5.20 -13.07 -21.23
N TYR A 27 5.49 -11.80 -21.56
CA TYR A 27 6.53 -11.01 -20.90
C TYR A 27 6.34 -10.97 -19.37
N ALA A 28 5.13 -10.66 -18.91
CA ALA A 28 4.79 -10.63 -17.50
C ALA A 28 4.93 -12.00 -16.82
N MET A 29 4.46 -13.07 -17.47
CA MET A 29 4.56 -14.45 -16.94
C MET A 29 6.01 -14.91 -16.82
N VAL A 30 6.84 -14.69 -17.83
CA VAL A 30 8.27 -15.02 -17.80
C VAL A 30 8.98 -14.27 -16.69
N ALA A 31 8.74 -12.97 -16.57
CA ALA A 31 9.33 -12.17 -15.51
C ALA A 31 8.93 -12.65 -14.11
N ASN A 32 7.67 -13.02 -13.89
CA ASN A 32 7.20 -13.57 -12.62
C ASN A 32 7.85 -14.90 -12.27
N ILE A 33 8.10 -15.78 -13.24
CA ILE A 33 8.83 -17.04 -13.03
C ILE A 33 10.28 -16.72 -12.62
N LEU A 34 10.95 -15.81 -13.34
CA LEU A 34 12.33 -15.40 -13.04
C LEU A 34 12.46 -14.75 -11.66
N LEU A 35 11.50 -13.89 -11.26
CA LEU A 35 11.43 -13.32 -9.90
C LEU A 35 11.19 -14.40 -8.83
N GLY A 36 10.41 -15.44 -9.14
CA GLY A 36 10.22 -16.59 -8.29
C GLY A 36 11.53 -17.41 -8.11
N GLN A 37 12.27 -17.62 -9.20
CA GLN A 37 13.59 -18.27 -9.18
C GLN A 37 14.62 -17.44 -8.39
N SER A 38 14.61 -16.11 -8.55
CA SER A 38 15.44 -15.19 -7.78
C SER A 38 15.20 -15.33 -6.27
N ARG A 39 13.93 -15.35 -5.84
CA ARG A 39 13.58 -15.55 -4.42
C ARG A 39 14.06 -16.91 -3.89
N ALA A 40 13.82 -17.97 -4.64
CA ALA A 40 14.26 -19.33 -4.25
C ALA A 40 15.78 -19.43 -4.13
N ALA A 41 16.55 -18.82 -5.04
CA ALA A 41 18.02 -18.78 -4.96
C ALA A 41 18.50 -18.01 -3.73
N ASN A 42 17.90 -16.84 -3.44
CA ASN A 42 18.24 -16.06 -2.24
C ASN A 42 17.94 -16.83 -0.94
N GLU A 43 16.80 -17.53 -0.86
CA GLU A 43 16.42 -18.37 0.27
C GLU A 43 17.39 -19.55 0.45
N ALA A 44 17.95 -20.08 -0.65
CA ALA A 44 18.98 -21.11 -0.63
C ALA A 44 20.39 -20.56 -0.31
N GLY A 45 20.56 -19.24 -0.12
CA GLY A 45 21.83 -18.60 0.15
C GLY A 45 22.67 -18.27 -1.09
N ASP A 46 22.16 -18.54 -2.29
CA ASP A 46 22.80 -18.18 -3.57
C ASP A 46 22.35 -16.80 -4.05
N SER A 47 22.90 -15.78 -3.41
CA SER A 47 22.58 -14.38 -3.74
C SER A 47 23.07 -13.95 -5.13
N VAL A 48 24.08 -14.62 -5.70
CA VAL A 48 24.59 -14.31 -7.04
C VAL A 48 23.57 -14.71 -8.10
N THR A 49 23.10 -15.96 -8.05
CA THR A 49 22.03 -16.42 -8.95
C THR A 49 20.74 -15.66 -8.70
N GLY A 50 20.38 -15.38 -7.43
CA GLY A 50 19.21 -14.59 -7.08
C GLY A 50 19.22 -13.21 -7.76
N LYS A 51 20.32 -12.47 -7.67
CA LYS A 51 20.48 -11.16 -8.29
C LYS A 51 20.44 -11.24 -9.82
N ALA A 52 21.13 -12.20 -10.41
CA ALA A 52 21.16 -12.39 -11.87
C ALA A 52 19.73 -12.66 -12.42
N LYS A 53 18.94 -13.50 -11.76
CA LYS A 53 17.56 -13.78 -12.15
C LYS A 53 16.64 -12.57 -11.97
N GLN A 54 16.86 -11.76 -10.95
CA GLN A 54 16.13 -10.52 -10.74
C GLN A 54 16.41 -9.50 -11.85
N GLU A 55 17.68 -9.32 -12.22
CA GLU A 55 18.09 -8.43 -13.32
C GLU A 55 17.53 -8.91 -14.66
N GLU A 56 17.57 -10.22 -14.94
CA GLU A 56 16.98 -10.81 -16.14
C GLU A 56 15.48 -10.51 -16.23
N ALA A 57 14.74 -10.70 -15.14
CA ALA A 57 13.29 -10.45 -15.08
C ALA A 57 12.95 -8.99 -15.39
N VAL A 58 13.66 -8.05 -14.77
CA VAL A 58 13.40 -6.61 -14.92
C VAL A 58 13.75 -6.13 -16.33
N ASN A 59 14.89 -6.58 -16.87
CA ASN A 59 15.26 -6.25 -18.24
C ASN A 59 14.22 -6.76 -19.24
N PHE A 60 13.69 -7.97 -19.00
CA PHE A 60 12.65 -8.57 -19.83
C PHE A 60 11.33 -7.78 -19.76
N LEU A 61 10.92 -7.31 -18.59
CA LEU A 61 9.76 -6.43 -18.45
C LEU A 61 9.95 -5.09 -19.17
N HIS A 62 11.13 -4.48 -19.08
CA HIS A 62 11.41 -3.23 -19.79
C HIS A 62 11.42 -3.41 -21.30
N GLU A 63 11.97 -4.51 -21.80
CA GLU A 63 11.92 -4.84 -23.21
C GLU A 63 10.47 -5.00 -23.68
N GLY A 64 9.68 -5.77 -22.96
CA GLY A 64 8.27 -5.97 -23.26
C GLY A 64 7.47 -4.67 -23.25
N HIS A 65 7.67 -3.82 -22.25
CA HIS A 65 7.01 -2.51 -22.18
C HIS A 65 7.42 -1.57 -23.33
N LYS A 66 8.68 -1.62 -23.75
CA LYS A 66 9.16 -0.84 -24.91
C LYS A 66 8.51 -1.29 -26.22
N LEU A 67 8.29 -2.59 -26.39
CA LEU A 67 7.67 -3.16 -27.60
C LEU A 67 6.13 -3.02 -27.59
N TYR A 68 5.53 -3.09 -26.41
CA TYR A 68 4.07 -3.07 -26.20
C TYR A 68 3.71 -2.03 -25.11
N PRO A 69 3.89 -0.71 -25.38
CA PRO A 69 3.73 0.33 -24.35
C PRO A 69 2.30 0.49 -23.82
N ASP A 70 1.31 0.06 -24.60
CA ASP A 70 -0.11 0.12 -24.23
C ASP A 70 -0.59 -1.13 -23.49
N ASP A 71 0.30 -2.11 -23.26
CA ASP A 71 -0.05 -3.34 -22.56
C ASP A 71 0.11 -3.18 -21.05
N ASN A 72 -0.99 -3.32 -20.33
CA ASN A 72 -1.03 -3.12 -18.87
C ASN A 72 -0.34 -4.21 -18.06
N TYR A 73 -0.12 -5.43 -18.61
CA TYR A 73 0.51 -6.51 -17.83
C TYR A 73 1.92 -6.14 -17.38
N MET A 74 2.73 -5.61 -18.28
CA MET A 74 4.10 -5.21 -17.96
C MET A 74 4.16 -3.97 -17.06
N LEU A 75 3.26 -3.00 -17.28
CA LEU A 75 3.14 -1.84 -16.40
C LEU A 75 2.88 -2.25 -14.95
N VAL A 76 1.92 -3.14 -14.74
CA VAL A 76 1.57 -3.63 -13.40
C VAL A 76 2.76 -4.35 -12.74
N GLU A 77 3.46 -5.20 -13.48
CA GLU A 77 4.62 -5.93 -12.95
C GLU A 77 5.81 -4.99 -12.64
N LEU A 78 6.09 -3.99 -13.49
CA LEU A 78 7.11 -2.97 -13.22
C LEU A 78 6.75 -2.11 -12.01
N ILE A 79 5.49 -1.70 -11.88
CA ILE A 79 4.98 -0.99 -10.70
C ILE A 79 5.22 -1.83 -9.44
N ASN A 80 4.78 -3.09 -9.44
CA ASN A 80 4.94 -4.00 -8.31
C ASN A 80 6.42 -4.20 -7.95
N TYR A 81 7.25 -4.43 -8.96
CA TYR A 81 8.69 -4.62 -8.77
C TYR A 81 9.33 -3.41 -8.08
N TYR A 82 9.11 -2.22 -8.60
CA TYR A 82 9.71 -1.01 -8.05
C TYR A 82 9.11 -0.60 -6.71
N LEU A 83 7.80 -0.78 -6.50
CA LEU A 83 7.15 -0.51 -5.21
C LEU A 83 7.69 -1.42 -4.09
N MET A 84 8.00 -2.68 -4.39
CA MET A 84 8.47 -3.64 -3.38
C MET A 84 9.98 -3.63 -3.20
N GLY A 85 10.74 -3.06 -4.16
CA GLY A 85 12.19 -3.02 -4.16
C GLY A 85 12.79 -1.78 -3.52
N ASP A 86 14.10 -1.63 -3.71
CA ASP A 86 14.91 -0.56 -3.11
C ASP A 86 14.82 0.79 -3.84
N THR A 87 14.14 0.84 -4.98
CA THR A 87 14.02 2.04 -5.81
C THR A 87 12.56 2.40 -6.11
N PRO A 88 11.73 2.63 -5.07
CA PRO A 88 10.29 2.84 -5.24
C PRO A 88 9.97 4.08 -6.10
N ALA A 89 10.84 5.10 -6.11
CA ALA A 89 10.66 6.29 -6.96
C ALA A 89 10.50 5.96 -8.45
N LYS A 90 11.11 4.87 -8.94
CA LYS A 90 10.94 4.45 -10.33
C LYS A 90 9.53 3.95 -10.66
N ALA A 91 8.74 3.57 -9.66
CA ALA A 91 7.35 3.18 -9.89
C ALA A 91 6.46 4.36 -10.33
N GLU A 92 6.88 5.61 -10.06
CA GLU A 92 6.05 6.79 -10.36
C GLU A 92 5.78 6.93 -11.86
N GLU A 93 6.80 6.76 -12.70
CA GLU A 93 6.68 6.81 -14.16
C GLU A 93 5.67 5.79 -14.70
N PHE A 94 5.75 4.54 -14.23
CA PHE A 94 4.84 3.47 -14.66
C PHE A 94 3.43 3.68 -14.13
N LEU A 95 3.27 4.20 -12.90
CA LEU A 95 1.97 4.58 -12.35
C LEU A 95 1.32 5.72 -13.15
N ASP A 96 2.12 6.71 -13.56
CA ASP A 96 1.61 7.81 -14.38
C ASP A 96 1.17 7.32 -15.76
N ALA A 97 1.93 6.42 -16.38
CA ALA A 97 1.53 5.78 -17.63
C ALA A 97 0.25 4.97 -17.48
N ALA A 98 0.12 4.16 -16.41
CA ALA A 98 -1.06 3.36 -16.12
C ALA A 98 -2.30 4.24 -15.86
N ILE A 99 -2.16 5.30 -15.08
CA ILE A 99 -3.25 6.27 -14.82
C ILE A 99 -3.67 6.98 -16.12
N LYS A 100 -2.74 7.31 -17.00
CA LYS A 100 -3.06 7.93 -18.29
C LYS A 100 -3.88 6.99 -19.19
N GLN A 101 -3.59 5.69 -19.16
CA GLN A 101 -4.34 4.68 -19.93
C GLN A 101 -5.71 4.39 -19.32
N GLU A 102 -5.78 4.22 -17.99
CA GLU A 102 -7.00 3.88 -17.26
C GLU A 102 -7.26 4.89 -16.11
N PRO A 103 -7.70 6.12 -16.41
CA PRO A 103 -7.79 7.21 -15.42
C PRO A 103 -8.84 7.00 -14.32
N ASN A 104 -9.74 6.04 -14.49
CA ASN A 104 -10.78 5.71 -13.52
C ASN A 104 -10.48 4.45 -12.70
N LYS A 105 -9.26 3.90 -12.78
CA LYS A 105 -8.87 2.70 -12.04
C LYS A 105 -8.29 3.08 -10.69
N ALA A 106 -9.12 2.91 -9.64
CA ALA A 106 -8.80 3.30 -8.27
C ALA A 106 -7.49 2.70 -7.74
N GLU A 107 -7.18 1.45 -8.14
CA GLU A 107 -5.99 0.71 -7.71
C GLU A 107 -4.68 1.42 -8.05
N TYR A 108 -4.62 2.13 -9.18
CA TYR A 108 -3.40 2.86 -9.56
C TYR A 108 -3.17 4.09 -8.67
N TYR A 109 -4.22 4.82 -8.32
CA TYR A 109 -4.12 5.92 -7.36
C TYR A 109 -3.77 5.42 -5.96
N ARG A 110 -4.35 4.30 -5.51
CA ARG A 110 -3.98 3.67 -4.25
C ARG A 110 -2.50 3.26 -4.24
N ALA A 111 -2.02 2.62 -5.31
CA ALA A 111 -0.60 2.25 -5.44
C ALA A 111 0.31 3.48 -5.44
N LYS A 112 -0.12 4.59 -6.07
CA LYS A 112 0.63 5.86 -6.06
C LYS A 112 0.59 6.52 -4.68
N GLY A 113 -0.49 6.39 -3.92
CA GLY A 113 -0.57 6.78 -2.51
C GLY A 113 0.47 6.03 -1.68
N SER A 114 0.51 4.70 -1.80
CA SER A 114 1.50 3.85 -1.12
C SER A 114 2.95 4.16 -1.53
N LEU A 115 3.20 4.51 -2.80
CA LEU A 115 4.49 5.01 -3.25
C LEU A 115 4.90 6.27 -2.49
N TYR A 116 4.02 7.27 -2.41
CA TYR A 116 4.33 8.53 -1.75
C TYR A 116 4.50 8.36 -0.23
N GLU A 117 3.82 7.42 0.42
CA GLU A 117 4.13 7.06 1.82
C GLU A 117 5.57 6.52 1.95
N LYS A 118 5.98 5.59 1.09
CA LYS A 118 7.35 5.06 1.08
C LYS A 118 8.40 6.14 0.83
N LEU A 119 8.08 7.16 0.06
CA LEU A 119 8.93 8.32 -0.22
C LEU A 119 8.84 9.41 0.87
N ASN A 120 8.10 9.17 1.95
CA ASN A 120 7.85 10.11 3.03
C ASN A 120 7.27 11.46 2.53
N GLN A 121 6.28 11.38 1.63
CA GLN A 121 5.56 12.51 1.04
C GLN A 121 4.06 12.42 1.37
N PRO A 122 3.67 12.62 2.64
CA PRO A 122 2.32 12.34 3.12
C PRO A 122 1.23 13.21 2.47
N GLU A 123 1.53 14.45 2.06
CA GLU A 123 0.56 15.32 1.38
C GLU A 123 0.19 14.79 0.00
N LYS A 124 1.18 14.24 -0.73
CA LYS A 124 0.92 13.60 -2.02
C LYS A 124 0.20 12.27 -1.85
N ALA A 125 0.55 11.49 -0.82
CA ALA A 125 -0.13 10.24 -0.51
C ALA A 125 -1.60 10.49 -0.18
N GLU A 126 -1.91 11.50 0.65
CA GLU A 126 -3.27 11.92 0.99
C GLU A 126 -4.10 12.22 -0.25
N ALA A 127 -3.56 13.05 -1.17
CA ALA A 127 -4.26 13.38 -2.42
C ALA A 127 -4.59 12.14 -3.25
N MET A 128 -3.69 11.16 -3.30
CA MET A 128 -3.91 9.91 -4.04
C MET A 128 -4.95 9.01 -3.37
N TYR A 129 -4.95 8.90 -2.04
CA TYR A 129 -5.96 8.12 -1.33
C TYR A 129 -7.35 8.78 -1.40
N ILE A 130 -7.44 10.11 -1.35
CA ILE A 130 -8.70 10.82 -1.61
C ILE A 130 -9.21 10.46 -3.00
N LYS A 131 -8.33 10.51 -4.02
CA LYS A 131 -8.71 10.15 -5.39
C LYS A 131 -9.12 8.68 -5.51
N THR A 132 -8.48 7.78 -4.78
CA THR A 132 -8.89 6.38 -4.69
C THR A 132 -10.31 6.25 -4.17
N LEU A 133 -10.64 6.95 -3.08
CA LEU A 133 -11.98 6.90 -2.45
C LEU A 133 -13.06 7.59 -3.28
N GLU A 134 -12.72 8.60 -4.09
CA GLU A 134 -13.66 9.18 -5.08
C GLU A 134 -14.07 8.13 -6.13
N LEU A 135 -13.14 7.27 -6.56
CA LEU A 135 -13.36 6.23 -7.56
C LEU A 135 -13.93 4.94 -6.97
N ASN A 136 -13.46 4.57 -5.78
CA ASN A 136 -13.91 3.40 -5.02
C ASN A 136 -14.08 3.75 -3.54
N PRO A 137 -15.27 4.19 -3.10
CA PRO A 137 -15.54 4.55 -1.69
C PRO A 137 -15.33 3.39 -0.69
N ASN A 138 -15.27 2.16 -1.16
CA ASN A 138 -15.11 0.96 -0.34
C ASN A 138 -13.70 0.38 -0.39
N ASP A 139 -12.69 1.18 -0.75
CA ASP A 139 -11.29 0.74 -0.68
C ASP A 139 -10.80 0.80 0.77
N PHE A 140 -10.66 -0.37 1.39
CA PHE A 140 -10.18 -0.53 2.77
C PHE A 140 -8.81 0.12 2.99
N PHE A 141 -7.86 -0.12 2.08
CA PHE A 141 -6.49 0.36 2.25
C PHE A 141 -6.39 1.87 2.15
N ALA A 142 -7.12 2.48 1.20
CA ALA A 142 -7.15 3.93 1.07
C ALA A 142 -7.79 4.58 2.30
N GLN A 143 -8.87 3.99 2.82
CA GLN A 143 -9.56 4.48 4.01
C GLN A 143 -8.66 4.41 5.26
N TYR A 144 -8.00 3.26 5.46
CA TYR A 144 -7.09 3.04 6.58
C TYR A 144 -5.86 3.94 6.53
N ASN A 145 -5.20 4.04 5.37
CA ASN A 145 -3.99 4.84 5.22
C ASN A 145 -4.25 6.35 5.29
N LEU A 146 -5.39 6.80 4.77
CA LEU A 146 -5.82 8.19 4.94
C LEU A 146 -6.04 8.52 6.41
N GLY A 147 -6.69 7.61 7.15
CA GLY A 147 -6.81 7.70 8.61
C GLY A 147 -5.46 7.79 9.32
N ASN A 148 -4.49 6.98 8.93
CA ASN A 148 -3.13 7.02 9.49
C ASN A 148 -2.40 8.35 9.21
N ILE A 149 -2.52 8.91 8.00
CA ILE A 149 -1.91 10.20 7.67
C ILE A 149 -2.46 11.29 8.60
N HIS A 150 -3.78 11.34 8.77
CA HIS A 150 -4.41 12.31 9.68
C HIS A 150 -4.02 12.05 11.14
N LEU A 151 -4.02 10.78 11.58
CA LEU A 151 -3.63 10.41 12.94
C LEU A 151 -2.18 10.81 13.25
N ASN A 152 -1.25 10.60 12.34
CA ASN A 152 0.14 10.98 12.51
C ASN A 152 0.29 12.51 12.72
N ARG A 153 -0.45 13.32 11.97
CA ARG A 153 -0.48 14.78 12.18
C ARG A 153 -1.00 15.15 13.58
N VAL A 154 -2.05 14.48 14.06
CA VAL A 154 -2.58 14.72 15.41
C VAL A 154 -1.58 14.30 16.47
N ILE A 155 -0.84 13.23 16.26
CA ILE A 155 0.23 12.78 17.19
C ILE A 155 1.36 13.83 17.26
N GLU A 156 1.77 14.41 16.14
CA GLU A 156 2.78 15.49 16.14
C GLU A 156 2.25 16.75 16.84
N ASP A 157 1.00 17.16 16.56
CA ASP A 157 0.37 18.27 17.27
C ASP A 157 0.32 18.02 18.79
N HIS A 158 0.04 16.79 19.20
CA HIS A 158 0.00 16.41 20.63
C HIS A 158 1.38 16.52 21.29
N LYS A 159 2.45 16.15 20.59
CA LYS A 159 3.81 16.33 21.12
C LYS A 159 4.11 17.80 21.41
N VAL A 160 3.73 18.69 20.49
CA VAL A 160 3.93 20.13 20.68
C VAL A 160 3.17 20.65 21.93
N VAL A 161 1.96 20.13 22.18
CA VAL A 161 1.18 20.52 23.38
C VAL A 161 1.88 20.11 24.68
N GLN A 162 2.62 19.00 24.71
CA GLN A 162 3.31 18.52 25.89
C GLN A 162 4.43 19.48 26.39
N ASP A 163 4.94 20.34 25.50
CA ASP A 163 5.99 21.31 25.83
C ASP A 163 5.42 22.62 26.40
N ILE A 164 4.07 22.80 26.45
CA ILE A 164 3.44 24.01 27.00
C ILE A 164 3.50 24.00 28.52
N VAL A 165 4.12 25.02 29.07
CA VAL A 165 4.34 25.15 30.54
C VAL A 165 3.13 25.79 31.26
N ASP A 166 2.46 26.76 30.61
CA ASP A 166 1.29 27.40 31.22
C ASP A 166 0.09 26.45 31.23
N ALA A 167 -0.48 26.22 32.42
CA ALA A 167 -1.53 25.24 32.63
C ALA A 167 -2.85 25.58 31.86
N LYS A 168 -3.15 26.88 31.70
CA LYS A 168 -4.36 27.30 30.98
C LYS A 168 -4.19 27.14 29.48
N GLU A 169 -3.02 27.49 28.95
CA GLU A 169 -2.67 27.29 27.56
C GLU A 169 -2.59 25.80 27.22
N TYR A 170 -1.96 25.00 28.09
CA TYR A 170 -1.89 23.54 27.96
C TYR A 170 -3.29 22.92 27.82
N ASN A 171 -4.19 23.22 28.76
CA ASN A 171 -5.54 22.64 28.74
C ASN A 171 -6.32 23.03 27.47
N ALA A 172 -6.23 24.31 27.07
CA ALA A 172 -6.89 24.78 25.85
C ALA A 172 -6.32 24.14 24.57
N ALA A 173 -5.01 23.91 24.52
CA ALA A 173 -4.34 23.22 23.41
C ALA A 173 -4.67 21.73 23.41
N LEU A 174 -4.68 21.09 24.58
CA LEU A 174 -5.04 19.68 24.73
C LEU A 174 -6.47 19.41 24.26
N ASP A 175 -7.43 20.26 24.64
CA ASP A 175 -8.83 20.12 24.20
C ASP A 175 -8.92 20.11 22.66
N LYS A 176 -8.21 21.01 21.98
CA LYS A 176 -8.14 21.05 20.51
C LYS A 176 -7.52 19.79 19.91
N VAL A 177 -6.49 19.24 20.54
CA VAL A 177 -5.88 17.98 20.08
C VAL A 177 -6.83 16.81 20.29
N MET A 178 -7.58 16.78 21.40
CA MET A 178 -8.60 15.74 21.62
C MET A 178 -9.74 15.82 20.58
N GLU A 179 -10.14 17.00 20.14
CA GLU A 179 -11.08 17.16 19.00
C GLU A 179 -10.51 16.62 17.70
N LYS A 180 -9.21 16.83 17.43
CA LYS A 180 -8.55 16.27 16.26
C LYS A 180 -8.47 14.73 16.32
N TYR A 181 -8.18 14.12 17.48
CA TYR A 181 -8.27 12.68 17.66
C TYR A 181 -9.68 12.14 17.38
N GLU A 182 -10.70 12.86 17.83
CA GLU A 182 -12.10 12.49 17.57
C GLU A 182 -12.42 12.54 16.07
N ALA A 183 -11.93 13.55 15.35
CA ALA A 183 -12.14 13.72 13.92
C ALA A 183 -11.48 12.63 13.05
N VAL A 184 -10.50 11.91 13.57
CA VAL A 184 -9.84 10.80 12.86
C VAL A 184 -10.61 9.49 12.97
N ILE A 185 -11.41 9.31 14.01
CA ILE A 185 -12.15 8.05 14.27
C ILE A 185 -12.97 7.57 13.06
N PRO A 186 -13.75 8.41 12.34
CA PRO A 186 -14.58 7.94 11.23
C PRO A 186 -13.82 7.20 10.13
N TYR A 187 -12.54 7.55 9.89
CA TYR A 187 -11.72 6.86 8.90
C TYR A 187 -11.49 5.40 9.29
N PHE A 188 -11.15 5.15 10.55
CA PHE A 188 -10.90 3.79 11.06
C PHE A 188 -12.19 3.01 11.29
N GLU A 189 -13.28 3.67 11.71
CA GLU A 189 -14.60 3.02 11.80
C GLU A 189 -15.05 2.54 10.42
N LYS A 190 -14.85 3.36 9.38
CA LYS A 190 -15.16 2.96 8.01
C LYS A 190 -14.24 1.84 7.51
N ALA A 191 -12.95 1.88 7.83
CA ALA A 191 -12.04 0.79 7.52
C ALA A 191 -12.47 -0.52 8.23
N LEU A 192 -12.90 -0.45 9.50
CA LEU A 192 -13.39 -1.61 10.24
C LEU A 192 -14.69 -2.18 9.67
N GLU A 193 -15.61 -1.33 9.17
CA GLU A 193 -16.81 -1.80 8.45
C GLU A 193 -16.43 -2.62 7.20
N LEU A 194 -15.38 -2.21 6.49
CA LEU A 194 -14.90 -2.87 5.28
C LEU A 194 -14.13 -4.16 5.56
N ASN A 195 -13.40 -4.20 6.67
CA ASN A 195 -12.68 -5.38 7.14
C ASN A 195 -12.80 -5.55 8.67
N PRO A 196 -13.85 -6.20 9.15
CA PRO A 196 -14.16 -6.29 10.59
C PRO A 196 -13.11 -7.00 11.44
N ASN A 197 -12.25 -7.81 10.85
CA ASN A 197 -11.23 -8.60 11.55
C ASN A 197 -9.82 -8.02 11.39
N ASP A 198 -9.69 -6.80 10.87
CA ASP A 198 -8.37 -6.17 10.75
C ASP A 198 -7.84 -5.76 12.12
N LYS A 199 -6.82 -6.49 12.55
CA LYS A 199 -6.20 -6.32 13.87
C LYS A 199 -5.57 -4.94 14.05
N ASN A 200 -5.03 -4.35 12.97
CA ASN A 200 -4.40 -3.04 13.03
C ASN A 200 -5.45 -1.94 13.23
N THR A 201 -6.55 -2.00 12.47
CA THR A 201 -7.68 -1.07 12.62
C THR A 201 -8.30 -1.15 14.02
N LEU A 202 -8.55 -2.36 14.51
CA LEU A 202 -9.06 -2.58 15.88
C LEU A 202 -8.10 -2.02 16.94
N THR A 203 -6.79 -2.24 16.78
CA THR A 203 -5.79 -1.72 17.72
C THR A 203 -5.76 -0.20 17.71
N THR A 204 -5.81 0.43 16.55
CA THR A 204 -5.84 1.90 16.42
C THR A 204 -7.12 2.47 17.05
N LEU A 205 -8.29 1.89 16.76
CA LEU A 205 -9.56 2.33 17.36
C LEU A 205 -9.56 2.16 18.88
N LYS A 206 -9.05 1.04 19.41
CA LYS A 206 -8.90 0.82 20.85
C LYS A 206 -8.11 1.96 21.48
N GLU A 207 -7.00 2.38 20.89
CA GLU A 207 -6.17 3.46 21.43
C GLU A 207 -6.87 4.83 21.36
N LEU A 208 -7.56 5.12 20.25
CA LEU A 208 -8.34 6.34 20.09
C LEU A 208 -9.48 6.42 21.12
N TYR A 209 -10.26 5.35 21.26
CA TYR A 209 -11.35 5.29 22.24
C TYR A 209 -10.84 5.37 23.68
N PHE A 210 -9.71 4.71 23.99
CA PHE A 210 -9.08 4.83 25.31
C PHE A 210 -8.69 6.27 25.67
N ARG A 211 -8.13 7.05 24.70
CA ARG A 211 -7.79 8.45 24.90
C ARG A 211 -9.02 9.32 25.15
N LEU A 212 -10.12 9.01 24.48
CA LEU A 212 -11.35 9.83 24.50
C LEU A 212 -12.39 9.38 25.53
N ARG A 213 -12.18 8.25 26.22
CA ARG A 213 -13.19 7.65 27.14
C ARG A 213 -13.62 8.55 28.29
N THR A 214 -12.75 9.45 28.73
CA THR A 214 -13.07 10.42 29.78
C THR A 214 -13.91 11.59 29.30
N LYS A 215 -13.87 11.87 27.98
CA LYS A 215 -14.65 12.92 27.35
C LYS A 215 -16.12 12.51 27.17
N ASN A 216 -16.37 11.23 26.81
CA ASN A 216 -17.73 10.73 26.57
C ASN A 216 -17.81 9.22 26.88
N LYS A 217 -18.85 8.82 27.61
CA LYS A 217 -19.13 7.39 27.96
C LYS A 217 -19.24 6.48 26.72
N VAL A 218 -19.69 7.03 25.59
CA VAL A 218 -19.76 6.26 24.33
C VAL A 218 -18.39 5.70 23.93
N TYR A 219 -17.31 6.40 24.19
CA TYR A 219 -15.96 5.91 23.88
C TYR A 219 -15.51 4.81 24.84
N GLN A 220 -15.97 4.79 26.09
CA GLN A 220 -15.73 3.66 26.98
C GLN A 220 -16.43 2.39 26.45
N GLU A 221 -17.68 2.48 26.03
CA GLU A 221 -18.43 1.33 25.48
C GLU A 221 -17.80 0.82 24.18
N LYS A 222 -17.37 1.75 23.29
CA LYS A 222 -16.65 1.40 22.05
C LYS A 222 -15.30 0.74 22.35
N TYR A 223 -14.57 1.23 23.36
CA TYR A 223 -13.31 0.64 23.80
C TYR A 223 -13.52 -0.80 24.27
N ASP A 224 -14.50 -1.05 25.15
CA ASP A 224 -14.78 -2.36 25.69
C ASP A 224 -15.14 -3.37 24.58
N LYS A 225 -16.02 -2.99 23.65
CA LYS A 225 -16.36 -3.80 22.46
C LYS A 225 -15.15 -4.10 21.56
N THR A 226 -14.27 -3.12 21.37
CA THR A 226 -13.08 -3.31 20.55
C THR A 226 -12.08 -4.25 21.22
N MET A 227 -11.98 -4.20 22.56
CA MET A 227 -11.18 -5.16 23.35
C MET A 227 -11.73 -6.59 23.24
N GLU A 228 -13.04 -6.76 23.31
CA GLU A 228 -13.69 -8.07 23.12
C GLU A 228 -13.39 -8.63 21.71
N ALA A 229 -13.53 -7.79 20.68
CA ALA A 229 -13.22 -8.17 19.30
C ALA A 229 -11.76 -8.60 19.14
N LEU A 230 -10.80 -7.85 19.69
CA LEU A 230 -9.37 -8.19 19.65
C LEU A 230 -9.04 -9.50 20.37
N ASN A 231 -9.74 -9.81 21.48
CA ASN A 231 -9.54 -11.03 22.24
C ASN A 231 -10.13 -12.27 21.55
N SER A 232 -11.03 -12.07 20.58
CA SER A 232 -11.67 -13.14 19.80
C SER A 232 -10.92 -13.50 18.52
N LEU A 233 -9.90 -12.72 18.12
CA LEU A 233 -9.01 -12.94 16.97
C LEU A 233 -7.74 -13.71 17.35
#